data_c8bf5612fb07bc5ddd58e767deeb9258
#
_entry.id   c8bf5612fb07bc5ddd58e767deeb9258
#
_cell.length_a   1.000
_cell.length_b   1.000
_cell.length_c   1.000
_cell.angle_alpha   90.00
_cell.angle_beta   90.00
_cell.angle_gamma   90.00
#
_symmetry.space_group_name_H-M   'P 1'
#
loop_
_entity.id
_entity.type
_entity.pdbx_description
1 polymer ?
#
loop_
_entity_poly.entity_id
_entity_poly.type
_entity_poly.pdbx_seq_one_letter_code
_entity_poly.pdbx_strand_id
1 'polypeptide(L)'
;MISRAEVDKLLDVRAAGPSLLSLYVQVPLDPAGLRGLPAHAGELFALAARDGPGVPAPVRVKAADARAVRGLLASRARDWLGHTVAVYTCAELGLAEAIPLPCRLQERAVLATRPHVRPLLLAIQHCPAYRVAVVDRRHAWLFSIAGTEISTTVLPPAEGMRSHGFSGWYGLQAHRVNERIIQLARHHYHDTATLLEQTARTSGAEPLIIAGHQDTIPQFLGVLPAGLRDHFAGSFVADPHTLTPAKVRDLAGRVIQDWGNLQDQHIAAEFLREPPDGRTVTGLSACLGAAGQHAIQLLLVSAGGLVPGYACQRCGALSSTGDGCPHGAPESLAVPDLIEELAVATLGDGGQVETLCDPPGGIAARLRYAQPLPLWVTRSFGLDGAAWPAACTCCAADVPHRCVRVAAAGNVPGLPARWRPRSRPGSEFAGVPAAAVRHRRA
;
A
#
# COMPACT_ATOMS: atom_id res chain seq x y z
N MET A 1 -14.62 -8.51 3.74
CA MET A 1 -13.26 -8.11 3.34
C MET A 1 -13.15 -8.26 1.84
N ILE A 2 -12.55 -7.28 1.13
CA ILE A 2 -12.31 -7.41 -0.31
C ILE A 2 -11.30 -8.52 -0.52
N SER A 3 -11.69 -9.49 -1.34
CA SER A 3 -10.85 -10.60 -1.72
C SER A 3 -10.25 -10.37 -3.11
N ARG A 4 -9.12 -10.99 -3.39
CA ARG A 4 -8.55 -11.01 -4.73
C ARG A 4 -9.55 -11.53 -5.76
N ALA A 5 -10.35 -12.53 -5.40
CA ALA A 5 -11.36 -13.11 -6.27
C ALA A 5 -12.48 -12.12 -6.68
N GLU A 6 -12.80 -11.12 -5.83
CA GLU A 6 -13.74 -10.07 -6.21
C GLU A 6 -13.12 -9.09 -7.21
N VAL A 7 -11.83 -8.78 -7.06
CA VAL A 7 -11.10 -7.98 -8.07
C VAL A 7 -11.01 -8.73 -9.39
N ASP A 8 -10.69 -10.02 -9.36
CA ASP A 8 -10.60 -10.86 -10.57
C ASP A 8 -11.93 -10.89 -11.33
N LYS A 9 -13.08 -10.97 -10.64
CA LYS A 9 -14.41 -10.85 -11.28
C LYS A 9 -14.61 -9.50 -11.94
N LEU A 10 -14.13 -8.41 -11.33
CA LEU A 10 -14.24 -7.07 -11.92
C LEU A 10 -13.33 -6.92 -13.14
N LEU A 11 -12.18 -7.57 -13.17
CA LEU A 11 -11.25 -7.54 -14.31
C LEU A 11 -11.85 -8.17 -15.57
N ASP A 12 -12.75 -9.13 -15.42
CA ASP A 12 -13.46 -9.79 -16.53
C ASP A 12 -14.55 -8.90 -17.15
N VAL A 13 -14.98 -7.85 -16.45
CA VAL A 13 -16.06 -6.97 -16.92
C VAL A 13 -15.51 -6.01 -17.97
N ARG A 14 -16.14 -5.97 -19.16
CA ARG A 14 -15.79 -5.04 -20.24
C ARG A 14 -17.03 -4.52 -20.94
N ALA A 15 -17.17 -3.21 -21.01
CA ALA A 15 -18.20 -2.53 -21.81
C ALA A 15 -17.73 -2.31 -23.24
N ALA A 16 -18.65 -2.18 -24.18
CA ALA A 16 -18.34 -1.93 -25.58
C ALA A 16 -17.72 -0.53 -25.83
N GLY A 17 -17.99 0.41 -24.93
CA GLY A 17 -17.44 1.78 -24.97
C GLY A 17 -17.16 2.28 -23.54
N PRO A 18 -16.69 3.53 -23.37
CA PRO A 18 -16.35 4.11 -22.06
C PRO A 18 -17.64 4.46 -21.27
N SER A 19 -18.46 3.45 -21.02
CA SER A 19 -19.78 3.58 -20.37
C SER A 19 -19.83 3.01 -18.96
N LEU A 20 -18.76 2.35 -18.50
CA LEU A 20 -18.67 1.82 -17.15
C LEU A 20 -18.18 2.91 -16.20
N LEU A 21 -19.01 3.21 -15.20
CA LEU A 21 -18.70 4.17 -14.14
C LEU A 21 -18.09 3.43 -12.95
N SER A 22 -16.89 3.85 -12.54
CA SER A 22 -16.25 3.51 -11.28
C SER A 22 -16.23 4.73 -10.39
N LEU A 23 -16.91 4.69 -9.26
CA LEU A 23 -16.99 5.79 -8.29
C LEU A 23 -16.37 5.34 -6.96
N TYR A 24 -15.45 6.14 -6.43
CA TYR A 24 -14.93 6.03 -5.07
C TYR A 24 -15.40 7.26 -4.29
N VAL A 25 -16.24 7.04 -3.28
CA VAL A 25 -16.83 8.11 -2.49
C VAL A 25 -16.72 7.82 -1.00
N GLN A 26 -16.43 8.84 -0.20
CA GLN A 26 -16.40 8.72 1.25
C GLN A 26 -17.79 8.92 1.83
N VAL A 27 -18.24 7.96 2.59
CA VAL A 27 -19.51 8.06 3.33
C VAL A 27 -19.21 8.81 4.65
N PRO A 28 -19.98 9.88 4.96
CA PRO A 28 -19.79 10.60 6.21
C PRO A 28 -19.91 9.72 7.44
N LEU A 29 -19.17 10.04 8.51
CA LEU A 29 -19.30 9.39 9.81
C LEU A 29 -20.63 9.71 10.49
N ASP A 30 -21.12 10.95 10.29
CA ASP A 30 -22.37 11.41 10.86
C ASP A 30 -23.53 11.07 9.91
N PRO A 31 -24.58 10.37 10.40
CA PRO A 31 -25.80 10.12 9.64
C PRO A 31 -26.47 11.38 9.07
N ALA A 32 -26.29 12.54 9.70
CA ALA A 32 -26.80 13.80 9.18
C ALA A 32 -26.17 14.20 7.84
N GLY A 33 -24.88 13.88 7.64
CA GLY A 33 -24.13 14.13 6.41
C GLY A 33 -24.60 13.30 5.21
N LEU A 34 -25.32 12.21 5.44
CA LEU A 34 -25.82 11.34 4.36
C LEU A 34 -26.78 12.06 3.39
N ARG A 35 -27.44 13.13 3.84
CA ARG A 35 -28.36 13.91 2.98
C ARG A 35 -27.62 14.57 1.81
N GLY A 36 -26.36 14.96 2.01
CA GLY A 36 -25.51 15.59 0.97
C GLY A 36 -24.83 14.60 0.03
N LEU A 37 -24.77 13.31 0.40
CA LEU A 37 -23.98 12.31 -0.33
C LEU A 37 -24.38 12.12 -1.80
N PRO A 38 -25.69 12.13 -2.18
CA PRO A 38 -26.08 12.04 -3.58
C PRO A 38 -25.69 13.26 -4.42
N ALA A 39 -25.66 14.45 -3.82
CA ALA A 39 -25.21 15.68 -4.49
C ALA A 39 -23.69 15.64 -4.68
N HIS A 40 -22.95 15.27 -3.66
CA HIS A 40 -21.50 15.08 -3.71
C HIS A 40 -21.07 14.04 -4.77
N ALA A 41 -21.74 12.91 -4.86
CA ALA A 41 -21.54 11.95 -5.95
C ALA A 41 -21.78 12.59 -7.33
N GLY A 42 -22.79 13.48 -7.45
CA GLY A 42 -23.05 14.23 -8.69
C GLY A 42 -21.92 15.19 -9.07
N GLU A 43 -21.25 15.81 -8.11
CA GLU A 43 -20.05 16.64 -8.34
C GLU A 43 -18.88 15.80 -8.87
N LEU A 44 -18.66 14.62 -8.30
CA LEU A 44 -17.63 13.69 -8.78
C LEU A 44 -17.93 13.22 -10.21
N PHE A 45 -19.21 12.99 -10.57
CA PHE A 45 -19.58 12.67 -11.97
C PHE A 45 -19.25 13.80 -12.94
N ALA A 46 -19.43 15.05 -12.52
CA ALA A 46 -19.09 16.20 -13.35
C ALA A 46 -17.56 16.31 -13.58
N LEU A 47 -16.75 15.92 -12.61
CA LEU A 47 -15.30 15.86 -12.75
C LEU A 47 -14.88 14.73 -13.71
N ALA A 48 -15.47 13.56 -13.60
CA ALA A 48 -15.19 12.44 -14.50
C ALA A 48 -15.44 12.77 -15.97
N ALA A 49 -16.46 13.61 -16.24
CA ALA A 49 -16.79 14.04 -17.59
C ALA A 49 -15.77 15.03 -18.20
N ARG A 50 -14.88 15.63 -17.39
CA ARG A 50 -13.89 16.64 -17.82
C ARG A 50 -12.50 16.09 -18.07
N ASP A 51 -12.15 14.93 -17.50
CA ASP A 51 -10.78 14.45 -17.37
C ASP A 51 -10.35 13.50 -18.50
N GLY A 52 -10.92 13.55 -19.68
CA GLY A 52 -10.49 12.76 -20.83
C GLY A 52 -9.72 13.57 -21.87
N PRO A 53 -8.37 13.55 -21.90
CA PRO A 53 -7.64 14.16 -23.00
C PRO A 53 -7.87 13.39 -24.30
N GLY A 54 -8.15 14.12 -25.39
CA GLY A 54 -8.33 13.53 -26.72
C GLY A 54 -9.69 12.88 -26.98
N VAL A 55 -10.65 13.01 -26.06
CA VAL A 55 -12.03 12.56 -26.30
C VAL A 55 -12.77 13.62 -27.08
N PRO A 56 -13.27 13.35 -28.30
CA PRO A 56 -13.91 14.35 -29.18
C PRO A 56 -15.20 14.96 -28.62
N ALA A 57 -15.80 14.30 -27.63
CA ALA A 57 -16.97 14.80 -26.88
C ALA A 57 -16.86 14.33 -25.42
N PRO A 58 -17.23 15.15 -24.43
CA PRO A 58 -17.19 14.74 -23.04
C PRO A 58 -18.13 13.54 -22.82
N VAL A 59 -17.54 12.39 -22.48
CA VAL A 59 -18.32 11.21 -22.09
C VAL A 59 -19.00 11.56 -20.78
N ARG A 60 -20.32 11.58 -20.78
CA ARG A 60 -21.12 11.90 -19.59
C ARG A 60 -21.64 10.63 -18.93
N VAL A 61 -21.68 10.64 -17.60
CA VAL A 61 -22.35 9.58 -16.84
C VAL A 61 -23.79 9.46 -17.31
N LYS A 62 -24.21 8.26 -17.72
CA LYS A 62 -25.58 8.00 -18.19
C LYS A 62 -26.56 8.20 -17.04
N ALA A 63 -27.75 8.73 -17.34
CA ALA A 63 -28.77 8.97 -16.31
C ALA A 63 -29.19 7.69 -15.58
N ALA A 64 -29.12 6.53 -16.24
CA ALA A 64 -29.38 5.23 -15.63
C ALA A 64 -28.34 4.87 -14.57
N ASP A 65 -27.05 5.04 -14.88
CA ASP A 65 -25.94 4.76 -13.96
C ASP A 65 -25.96 5.72 -12.78
N ALA A 66 -26.19 7.01 -13.01
CA ALA A 66 -26.33 8.00 -11.94
C ALA A 66 -27.52 7.68 -11.01
N ARG A 67 -28.63 7.13 -11.53
CA ARG A 67 -29.76 6.68 -10.72
C ARG A 67 -29.42 5.43 -9.92
N ALA A 68 -28.71 4.47 -10.51
CA ALA A 68 -28.26 3.26 -9.84
C ALA A 68 -27.35 3.59 -8.65
N VAL A 69 -26.35 4.49 -8.84
CA VAL A 69 -25.48 4.97 -7.75
C VAL A 69 -26.30 5.61 -6.63
N ARG A 70 -27.18 6.56 -6.97
CA ARG A 70 -28.02 7.23 -5.96
C ARG A 70 -28.91 6.23 -5.20
N GLY A 71 -29.45 5.24 -5.89
CA GLY A 71 -30.25 4.17 -5.29
C GLY A 71 -29.45 3.33 -4.28
N LEU A 72 -28.24 2.91 -4.67
CA LEU A 72 -27.33 2.17 -3.79
C LEU A 72 -26.93 3.00 -2.56
N LEU A 73 -26.53 4.26 -2.75
CA LEU A 73 -26.18 5.15 -1.64
C LEU A 73 -27.38 5.42 -0.73
N ALA A 74 -28.57 5.67 -1.27
CA ALA A 74 -29.75 5.92 -0.47
C ALA A 74 -30.18 4.71 0.37
N SER A 75 -30.03 3.49 -0.15
CA SER A 75 -30.45 2.27 0.53
C SER A 75 -29.42 1.74 1.54
N ARG A 76 -28.13 1.90 1.29
CA ARG A 76 -27.06 1.21 2.05
C ARG A 76 -26.04 2.11 2.71
N ALA A 77 -26.02 3.44 2.47
CA ALA A 77 -24.99 4.30 3.01
C ALA A 77 -24.91 4.30 4.55
N ARG A 78 -26.01 3.98 5.24
CA ARG A 78 -26.02 3.84 6.70
C ARG A 78 -25.13 2.69 7.20
N ASP A 79 -25.02 1.63 6.40
CA ASP A 79 -24.19 0.46 6.72
C ASP A 79 -22.69 0.77 6.53
N TRP A 80 -22.36 1.89 5.86
CA TRP A 80 -21.02 2.24 5.42
C TRP A 80 -20.48 3.53 6.04
N LEU A 81 -21.04 4.00 7.15
CA LEU A 81 -20.61 5.24 7.82
C LEU A 81 -19.12 5.26 8.08
N GLY A 82 -18.45 6.32 7.63
CA GLY A 82 -17.01 6.53 7.80
C GLY A 82 -16.10 5.74 6.86
N HIS A 83 -16.68 4.95 5.94
CA HIS A 83 -15.92 4.16 4.96
C HIS A 83 -15.89 4.83 3.59
N THR A 84 -14.85 4.52 2.82
CA THR A 84 -14.89 4.74 1.36
C THR A 84 -15.66 3.61 0.74
N VAL A 85 -16.52 3.91 -0.22
CA VAL A 85 -17.26 2.89 -0.98
C VAL A 85 -16.87 2.98 -2.44
N ALA A 86 -16.45 1.86 -3.01
CA ALA A 86 -16.30 1.70 -4.45
C ALA A 86 -17.63 1.28 -5.05
N VAL A 87 -18.15 2.03 -6.01
CA VAL A 87 -19.41 1.73 -6.70
C VAL A 87 -19.12 1.58 -8.18
N TYR A 88 -19.53 0.45 -8.74
CA TYR A 88 -19.38 0.13 -10.17
C TYR A 88 -20.75 0.02 -10.79
N THR A 89 -21.02 0.82 -11.82
CA THR A 89 -22.29 0.76 -12.55
C THR A 89 -22.06 0.79 -14.05
N CYS A 90 -22.83 -0.04 -14.76
CA CYS A 90 -22.94 -0.02 -16.21
C CYS A 90 -24.33 -0.55 -16.59
N ALA A 91 -25.22 0.35 -16.97
CA ALA A 91 -26.60 -0.02 -17.31
C ALA A 91 -26.67 -0.98 -18.50
N GLU A 92 -25.73 -0.92 -19.45
CA GLU A 92 -25.66 -1.81 -20.61
C GLU A 92 -25.37 -3.27 -20.23
N LEU A 93 -24.59 -3.45 -19.15
CA LEU A 93 -24.21 -4.78 -18.64
C LEU A 93 -25.09 -5.23 -17.46
N GLY A 94 -26.03 -4.39 -17.01
CA GLY A 94 -26.79 -4.68 -15.79
C GLY A 94 -25.95 -4.69 -14.52
N LEU A 95 -24.75 -4.09 -14.55
CA LEU A 95 -23.82 -4.03 -13.41
C LEU A 95 -24.25 -2.91 -12.47
N ALA A 96 -24.40 -3.23 -11.17
CA ALA A 96 -24.60 -2.27 -10.09
C ALA A 96 -24.10 -2.87 -8.79
N GLU A 97 -22.81 -2.71 -8.52
CA GLU A 97 -22.12 -3.26 -7.35
C GLU A 97 -21.57 -2.15 -6.48
N ALA A 98 -21.55 -2.37 -5.16
CA ALA A 98 -20.96 -1.47 -4.19
C ALA A 98 -20.15 -2.27 -3.17
N ILE A 99 -18.88 -1.89 -3.01
CA ILE A 99 -17.90 -2.56 -2.17
C ILE A 99 -17.41 -1.56 -1.13
N PRO A 100 -17.72 -1.75 0.16
CA PRO A 100 -17.17 -0.91 1.22
C PRO A 100 -15.70 -1.24 1.47
N LEU A 101 -14.88 -0.20 1.60
CA LEU A 101 -13.43 -0.29 1.77
C LEU A 101 -13.04 0.04 3.21
N PRO A 102 -12.10 -0.69 3.80
CA PRO A 102 -11.69 -0.50 5.19
C PRO A 102 -10.85 0.77 5.41
N CYS A 103 -10.37 1.38 4.34
CA CYS A 103 -9.47 2.54 4.36
C CYS A 103 -10.06 3.74 3.63
N ARG A 104 -9.56 4.91 3.98
CA ARG A 104 -9.90 6.13 3.25
C ARG A 104 -9.06 6.22 1.98
N LEU A 105 -9.71 6.20 0.85
CA LEU A 105 -9.10 6.40 -0.45
C LEU A 105 -9.46 7.78 -1.01
N GLN A 106 -8.69 8.23 -1.99
CA GLN A 106 -9.01 9.45 -2.71
C GLN A 106 -10.32 9.29 -3.48
N GLU A 107 -11.25 10.23 -3.28
CA GLU A 107 -12.51 10.26 -4.00
C GLU A 107 -12.29 10.56 -5.48
N ARG A 108 -12.95 9.78 -6.31
CA ARG A 108 -12.91 9.97 -7.77
C ARG A 108 -14.06 9.27 -8.45
N ALA A 109 -14.40 9.74 -9.64
CA ALA A 109 -15.24 9.03 -10.59
C ALA A 109 -14.49 8.87 -11.90
N VAL A 110 -14.53 7.68 -12.49
CA VAL A 110 -13.86 7.35 -13.74
C VAL A 110 -14.84 6.67 -14.67
N LEU A 111 -14.91 7.13 -15.92
CA LEU A 111 -15.66 6.49 -17.00
C LEU A 111 -14.67 5.80 -17.94
N ALA A 112 -14.77 4.48 -18.04
CA ALA A 112 -13.89 3.66 -18.87
C ALA A 112 -14.62 2.50 -19.51
N THR A 113 -13.94 1.70 -20.29
CA THR A 113 -14.44 0.44 -20.84
C THR A 113 -14.38 -0.71 -19.81
N ARG A 114 -13.62 -0.52 -18.74
CA ARG A 114 -13.41 -1.50 -17.64
C ARG A 114 -13.56 -0.83 -16.27
N PRO A 115 -13.82 -1.61 -15.21
CA PRO A 115 -13.74 -1.12 -13.85
C PRO A 115 -12.34 -0.59 -13.53
N HIS A 116 -12.27 0.57 -12.84
CA HIS A 116 -11.02 1.11 -12.32
C HIS A 116 -10.71 0.42 -10.99
N VAL A 117 -9.82 -0.58 -10.99
CA VAL A 117 -9.58 -1.48 -9.83
C VAL A 117 -8.30 -1.15 -9.04
N ARG A 118 -7.42 -0.30 -9.53
CA ARG A 118 -6.17 0.08 -8.84
C ARG A 118 -6.39 0.55 -7.39
N PRO A 119 -7.42 1.37 -7.06
CA PRO A 119 -7.70 1.69 -5.66
C PRO A 119 -8.15 0.49 -4.82
N LEU A 120 -8.77 -0.54 -5.41
CA LEU A 120 -9.07 -1.78 -4.69
C LEU A 120 -7.80 -2.57 -4.38
N LEU A 121 -6.85 -2.63 -5.32
CA LEU A 121 -5.54 -3.27 -5.09
C LEU A 121 -4.82 -2.59 -3.93
N LEU A 122 -4.81 -1.25 -3.91
CA LEU A 122 -4.28 -0.49 -2.78
C LEU A 122 -4.98 -0.85 -1.47
N ALA A 123 -6.31 -0.92 -1.46
CA ALA A 123 -7.06 -1.26 -0.26
C ALA A 123 -6.75 -2.67 0.26
N ILE A 124 -6.55 -3.64 -0.62
CA ILE A 124 -6.16 -5.01 -0.26
C ILE A 124 -4.77 -5.03 0.39
N GLN A 125 -3.83 -4.28 -0.15
CA GLN A 125 -2.43 -4.27 0.30
C GLN A 125 -2.24 -3.47 1.59
N HIS A 126 -2.84 -2.27 1.67
CA HIS A 126 -2.62 -1.34 2.79
C HIS A 126 -3.63 -1.47 3.93
N CYS A 127 -4.71 -2.21 3.72
CA CYS A 127 -5.73 -2.45 4.74
C CYS A 127 -5.98 -3.95 4.92
N PRO A 128 -4.95 -4.73 5.24
CA PRO A 128 -5.10 -6.16 5.51
C PRO A 128 -6.02 -6.37 6.72
N ALA A 129 -6.49 -7.58 6.92
CA ALA A 129 -6.98 -7.97 8.23
C ALA A 129 -5.82 -7.94 9.22
N TYR A 130 -6.07 -7.47 10.43
CA TYR A 130 -5.06 -7.40 11.47
C TYR A 130 -5.65 -7.68 12.84
N ARG A 131 -4.78 -7.99 13.78
CA ARG A 131 -5.15 -8.26 15.16
C ARG A 131 -4.54 -7.25 16.11
N VAL A 132 -5.30 -6.93 17.16
CA VAL A 132 -4.83 -6.10 18.27
C VAL A 132 -4.95 -6.89 19.55
N ALA A 133 -3.81 -7.19 20.15
CA ALA A 133 -3.75 -7.76 21.50
C ALA A 133 -3.63 -6.61 22.51
N VAL A 134 -4.70 -6.36 23.24
CA VAL A 134 -4.71 -5.40 24.35
C VAL A 134 -4.40 -6.17 25.63
N VAL A 135 -3.27 -5.85 26.27
CA VAL A 135 -2.75 -6.64 27.39
C VAL A 135 -2.47 -5.74 28.59
N ASP A 136 -2.94 -6.17 29.75
CA ASP A 136 -2.51 -5.65 31.04
C ASP A 136 -1.91 -6.78 31.90
N ARG A 137 -1.60 -6.53 33.16
CA ARG A 137 -1.00 -7.53 34.06
C ARG A 137 -1.94 -8.70 34.42
N ARG A 138 -3.26 -8.55 34.18
CA ARG A 138 -4.30 -9.49 34.66
C ARG A 138 -5.26 -9.93 33.56
N HIS A 139 -5.47 -9.08 32.56
CA HIS A 139 -6.48 -9.28 31.53
C HIS A 139 -5.85 -9.12 30.15
N ALA A 140 -6.41 -9.81 29.19
CA ALA A 140 -6.07 -9.62 27.81
C ALA A 140 -7.32 -9.73 26.92
N TRP A 141 -7.36 -8.91 25.89
CA TRP A 141 -8.41 -8.88 24.88
C TRP A 141 -7.78 -8.99 23.51
N LEU A 142 -8.36 -9.82 22.68
CA LEU A 142 -7.98 -9.93 21.28
C LEU A 142 -9.08 -9.32 20.42
N PHE A 143 -8.73 -8.29 19.67
CA PHE A 143 -9.57 -7.71 18.64
C PHE A 143 -9.08 -8.20 17.28
N SER A 144 -9.97 -8.81 16.50
CA SER A 144 -9.72 -9.15 15.10
C SER A 144 -10.49 -8.18 14.23
N ILE A 145 -9.77 -7.45 13.40
CA ILE A 145 -10.30 -6.38 12.55
C ILE A 145 -10.11 -6.80 11.10
N ALA A 146 -11.21 -6.96 10.40
CA ALA A 146 -11.26 -7.39 9.01
C ALA A 146 -12.20 -6.49 8.21
N GLY A 147 -11.65 -5.56 7.46
CA GLY A 147 -12.45 -4.57 6.76
C GLY A 147 -13.25 -3.69 7.72
N THR A 148 -14.57 -3.75 7.60
CA THR A 148 -15.50 -2.99 8.45
C THR A 148 -15.87 -3.73 9.74
N GLU A 149 -15.57 -5.02 9.82
CA GLU A 149 -15.93 -5.87 10.94
C GLU A 149 -14.87 -5.83 12.03
N ILE A 150 -15.34 -5.87 13.28
CA ILE A 150 -14.49 -5.99 14.45
C ILE A 150 -15.12 -7.03 15.37
N SER A 151 -14.36 -8.06 15.71
CA SER A 151 -14.71 -9.04 16.71
C SER A 151 -13.80 -8.90 17.92
N THR A 152 -14.33 -9.20 19.10
CA THR A 152 -13.60 -9.12 20.36
C THR A 152 -13.67 -10.45 21.07
N THR A 153 -12.51 -10.99 21.42
CA THR A 153 -12.39 -12.19 22.26
C THR A 153 -11.71 -11.80 23.55
N VAL A 154 -12.38 -12.07 24.67
CA VAL A 154 -11.78 -11.87 26.01
C VAL A 154 -11.00 -13.13 26.37
N LEU A 155 -9.73 -12.98 26.68
CA LEU A 155 -8.88 -14.08 27.09
C LEU A 155 -9.04 -14.34 28.60
N PRO A 156 -8.81 -15.58 29.07
CA PRO A 156 -8.95 -15.89 30.48
C PRO A 156 -8.08 -14.98 31.37
N PRO A 157 -8.61 -14.45 32.47
CA PRO A 157 -7.81 -13.62 33.38
C PRO A 157 -6.76 -14.45 34.10
N ALA A 158 -5.67 -13.80 34.52
CA ALA A 158 -4.65 -14.45 35.35
C ALA A 158 -5.22 -15.00 36.65
N GLU A 159 -5.14 -16.30 36.85
CA GLU A 159 -5.55 -16.92 38.08
C GLU A 159 -4.66 -16.51 39.27
N GLY A 160 -5.26 -16.28 40.43
CA GLY A 160 -4.55 -16.01 41.68
C GLY A 160 -4.12 -14.57 41.95
N MET A 161 -4.34 -13.65 41.03
CA MET A 161 -4.02 -12.24 41.23
C MET A 161 -5.21 -11.48 41.82
N ARG A 162 -5.38 -11.56 43.16
CA ARG A 162 -6.41 -10.80 43.87
C ARG A 162 -5.98 -9.32 44.01
N SER A 163 -6.92 -8.40 43.81
CA SER A 163 -6.74 -6.98 44.15
C SER A 163 -6.82 -6.82 45.68
N HIS A 164 -5.71 -6.94 46.36
CA HIS A 164 -5.67 -6.62 47.79
C HIS A 164 -5.01 -5.25 47.92
N GLY A 165 -5.80 -4.30 48.41
CA GLY A 165 -5.27 -3.10 49.04
C GLY A 165 -4.54 -3.55 50.30
N PHE A 166 -3.23 -3.43 50.30
CA PHE A 166 -2.41 -3.80 51.46
C PHE A 166 -2.33 -2.59 52.41
N SER A 167 -3.00 -2.66 53.53
CA SER A 167 -2.76 -1.74 54.63
C SER A 167 -1.92 -2.46 55.69
N GLY A 168 -0.64 -2.04 55.77
CA GLY A 168 0.19 -2.28 56.94
C GLY A 168 1.13 -3.48 56.93
N TRP A 169 2.36 -3.19 57.11
CA TRP A 169 3.61 -3.84 57.54
C TRP A 169 4.70 -3.88 56.46
N TYR A 170 5.81 -3.24 56.81
CA TYR A 170 6.85 -2.80 55.92
C TYR A 170 8.00 -3.81 55.68
N GLY A 171 8.57 -3.80 54.51
CA GLY A 171 9.91 -4.28 54.18
C GLY A 171 9.98 -5.59 53.38
N LEU A 172 10.30 -6.69 54.01
CA LEU A 172 10.58 -7.99 53.38
C LEU A 172 9.34 -8.69 52.76
N GLN A 173 8.16 -8.46 53.32
CA GLN A 173 6.94 -9.02 52.76
C GLN A 173 6.48 -8.30 51.51
N ALA A 174 6.67 -6.99 51.45
CA ALA A 174 6.34 -6.20 50.27
C ALA A 174 7.19 -6.63 49.03
N HIS A 175 8.48 -6.93 49.25
CA HIS A 175 9.35 -7.40 48.18
C HIS A 175 8.90 -8.76 47.63
N ARG A 176 8.58 -9.74 48.50
CA ARG A 176 8.10 -11.06 48.09
C ARG A 176 6.74 -10.99 47.40
N VAL A 177 5.85 -10.12 47.86
CA VAL A 177 4.55 -9.89 47.21
C VAL A 177 4.73 -9.29 45.82
N ASN A 178 5.63 -8.32 45.69
CA ASN A 178 5.91 -7.70 44.39
C ASN A 178 6.55 -8.68 43.40
N GLU A 179 7.51 -9.49 43.85
CA GLU A 179 8.10 -10.56 43.02
C GLU A 179 7.03 -11.55 42.53
N ARG A 180 6.13 -11.95 43.44
CA ARG A 180 5.03 -12.87 43.11
C ARG A 180 4.07 -12.25 42.08
N ILE A 181 3.75 -10.96 42.19
CA ILE A 181 2.92 -10.24 41.23
C ILE A 181 3.61 -10.21 39.85
N ILE A 182 4.92 -9.94 39.81
CA ILE A 182 5.70 -9.93 38.57
C ILE A 182 5.72 -11.33 37.92
N GLN A 183 5.89 -12.38 38.72
CA GLN A 183 5.87 -13.77 38.23
C GLN A 183 4.49 -14.16 37.68
N LEU A 184 3.41 -13.81 38.37
CA LEU A 184 2.04 -14.04 37.88
C LEU A 184 1.74 -13.29 36.60
N ALA A 185 2.18 -12.03 36.49
CA ALA A 185 2.03 -11.26 35.26
C ALA A 185 2.80 -11.90 34.09
N ARG A 186 4.05 -12.37 34.33
CA ARG A 186 4.82 -13.08 33.30
C ARG A 186 4.14 -14.36 32.84
N HIS A 187 3.59 -15.14 33.79
CA HIS A 187 2.84 -16.34 33.43
C HIS A 187 1.63 -16.02 32.57
N HIS A 188 0.83 -15.02 32.97
CA HIS A 188 -0.28 -14.54 32.19
C HIS A 188 0.14 -14.08 30.77
N TYR A 189 1.29 -13.40 30.63
CA TYR A 189 1.80 -13.00 29.32
C TYR A 189 2.16 -14.21 28.44
N HIS A 190 2.77 -15.26 29.03
CA HIS A 190 3.07 -16.49 28.31
C HIS A 190 1.79 -17.23 27.87
N ASP A 191 0.80 -17.34 28.74
CA ASP A 191 -0.48 -17.96 28.42
C ASP A 191 -1.19 -17.20 27.32
N THR A 192 -1.20 -15.87 27.42
CA THR A 192 -1.77 -14.98 26.39
C THR A 192 -1.04 -15.15 25.06
N ALA A 193 0.29 -15.18 25.06
CA ALA A 193 1.08 -15.36 23.84
C ALA A 193 0.83 -16.74 23.19
N THR A 194 0.67 -17.79 24.00
CA THR A 194 0.34 -19.13 23.50
C THR A 194 -1.05 -19.17 22.84
N LEU A 195 -2.04 -18.53 23.45
CA LEU A 195 -3.39 -18.43 22.87
C LEU A 195 -3.39 -17.60 21.57
N LEU A 196 -2.61 -16.52 21.53
CA LEU A 196 -2.44 -15.74 20.29
C LEU A 196 -1.80 -16.57 19.18
N GLU A 197 -0.79 -17.37 19.49
CA GLU A 197 -0.15 -18.26 18.52
C GLU A 197 -1.12 -19.33 17.99
N GLN A 198 -1.91 -19.95 18.87
CA GLN A 198 -2.94 -20.90 18.47
C GLN A 198 -3.97 -20.25 17.53
N THR A 199 -4.42 -19.05 17.85
CA THR A 199 -5.36 -18.30 17.02
C THR A 199 -4.72 -17.90 15.69
N ALA A 200 -3.44 -17.53 15.66
CA ALA A 200 -2.71 -17.18 14.44
C ALA A 200 -2.59 -18.35 13.46
N ARG A 201 -2.41 -19.57 13.98
CA ARG A 201 -2.33 -20.79 13.15
C ARG A 201 -3.62 -21.09 12.38
N THR A 202 -4.76 -20.66 12.89
CA THR A 202 -6.08 -20.89 12.24
C THR A 202 -6.49 -19.82 11.25
N SER A 203 -5.97 -18.59 11.38
CA SER A 203 -6.44 -17.44 10.58
C SER A 203 -5.39 -16.87 9.61
N GLY A 204 -4.18 -17.45 9.55
CA GLY A 204 -3.11 -17.01 8.66
C GLY A 204 -2.21 -15.91 9.25
N ALA A 205 -1.28 -15.46 8.42
CA ALA A 205 -0.22 -14.48 8.77
C ALA A 205 -0.74 -13.04 8.74
N GLU A 206 -1.58 -12.68 9.72
CA GLU A 206 -2.13 -11.33 9.86
C GLU A 206 -1.18 -10.45 10.69
N PRO A 207 -1.02 -9.13 10.36
CA PRO A 207 -0.29 -8.19 11.20
C PRO A 207 -0.82 -8.16 12.64
N LEU A 208 0.08 -8.17 13.62
CA LEU A 208 -0.22 -8.13 15.04
C LEU A 208 0.19 -6.79 15.64
N ILE A 209 -0.76 -6.11 16.27
CA ILE A 209 -0.54 -4.87 17.03
C ILE A 209 -0.70 -5.18 18.51
N ILE A 210 0.18 -4.61 19.35
CA ILE A 210 0.12 -4.76 20.80
C ILE A 210 -0.26 -3.43 21.42
N ALA A 211 -1.24 -3.46 22.32
CA ALA A 211 -1.69 -2.30 23.08
C ALA A 211 -1.69 -2.59 24.58
N GLY A 212 -1.49 -1.55 25.38
CA GLY A 212 -1.46 -1.64 26.82
C GLY A 212 -0.78 -0.46 27.48
N HIS A 213 -0.43 -0.60 28.74
CA HIS A 213 0.37 0.41 29.43
C HIS A 213 1.82 0.41 28.93
N GLN A 214 2.49 1.56 29.05
CA GLN A 214 3.85 1.77 28.56
C GLN A 214 4.87 0.75 29.13
N ASP A 215 4.70 0.29 30.35
CA ASP A 215 5.56 -0.70 31.01
C ASP A 215 5.20 -2.14 30.65
N THR A 216 3.96 -2.41 30.25
CA THR A 216 3.45 -3.73 29.90
C THR A 216 3.91 -4.17 28.50
N ILE A 217 3.86 -3.27 27.53
CA ILE A 217 4.17 -3.57 26.13
C ILE A 217 5.55 -4.22 25.95
N PRO A 218 6.67 -3.67 26.48
CA PRO A 218 7.99 -4.30 26.33
C PRO A 218 8.10 -5.66 27.00
N GLN A 219 7.44 -5.83 28.15
CA GLN A 219 7.43 -7.10 28.87
C GLN A 219 6.70 -8.18 28.08
N PHE A 220 5.56 -7.85 27.49
CA PHE A 220 4.79 -8.76 26.66
C PHE A 220 5.53 -9.12 25.36
N LEU A 221 6.13 -8.12 24.71
CA LEU A 221 6.98 -8.34 23.51
C LEU A 221 8.14 -9.30 23.80
N GLY A 222 8.72 -9.25 25.01
CA GLY A 222 9.80 -10.13 25.42
C GLY A 222 9.41 -11.61 25.48
N VAL A 223 8.14 -11.94 25.70
CA VAL A 223 7.63 -13.32 25.81
C VAL A 223 6.95 -13.80 24.51
N LEU A 224 6.82 -12.95 23.49
CA LEU A 224 6.19 -13.33 22.23
C LEU A 224 7.03 -14.41 21.51
N PRO A 225 6.40 -15.51 21.03
CA PRO A 225 7.05 -16.47 20.14
C PRO A 225 7.59 -15.83 18.86
N ALA A 226 8.67 -16.41 18.30
CA ALA A 226 9.31 -15.87 17.09
C ALA A 226 8.31 -15.72 15.93
N GLY A 227 7.46 -16.72 15.68
CA GLY A 227 6.45 -16.66 14.62
C GLY A 227 5.43 -15.52 14.76
N LEU A 228 5.12 -15.06 15.98
CA LEU A 228 4.27 -13.89 16.18
C LEU A 228 5.06 -12.58 16.08
N ARG A 229 6.36 -12.58 16.41
CA ARG A 229 7.22 -11.40 16.25
C ARG A 229 7.40 -11.02 14.79
N ASP A 230 7.47 -11.99 13.90
CA ASP A 230 7.60 -11.76 12.45
C ASP A 230 6.38 -11.03 11.87
N HIS A 231 5.22 -11.12 12.55
CA HIS A 231 3.99 -10.42 12.19
C HIS A 231 3.74 -9.15 13.02
N PHE A 232 4.64 -8.78 13.91
CA PHE A 232 4.49 -7.59 14.74
C PHE A 232 4.54 -6.31 13.89
N ALA A 233 3.40 -5.64 13.76
CA ALA A 233 3.26 -4.42 12.99
C ALA A 233 3.55 -3.14 13.79
N GLY A 234 3.42 -3.20 15.12
CA GLY A 234 3.67 -2.05 15.99
C GLY A 234 2.85 -2.09 17.28
N SER A 235 2.93 -1.01 18.05
CA SER A 235 2.21 -0.91 19.32
C SER A 235 1.69 0.50 19.57
N PHE A 236 0.68 0.62 20.45
CA PHE A 236 0.24 1.90 20.97
C PHE A 236 -0.05 1.82 22.47
N VAL A 237 0.20 2.94 23.16
CA VAL A 237 -0.05 3.04 24.61
C VAL A 237 -1.50 3.49 24.83
N ALA A 238 -2.22 2.74 25.64
CA ALA A 238 -3.57 3.08 26.07
C ALA A 238 -3.90 2.38 27.39
N ASP A 239 -4.86 2.92 28.15
CA ASP A 239 -5.44 2.21 29.30
C ASP A 239 -6.42 1.15 28.78
N PRO A 240 -6.14 -0.16 29.00
CA PRO A 240 -6.97 -1.26 28.51
C PRO A 240 -8.44 -1.18 28.93
N HIS A 241 -8.71 -0.66 30.12
CA HIS A 241 -10.06 -0.60 30.69
C HIS A 241 -10.94 0.52 30.10
N THR A 242 -10.34 1.46 29.39
CA THR A 242 -11.05 2.57 28.73
C THR A 242 -11.22 2.39 27.21
N LEU A 243 -10.67 1.29 26.67
CA LEU A 243 -10.72 1.01 25.24
C LEU A 243 -12.08 0.42 24.84
N THR A 244 -12.73 1.10 23.92
CA THR A 244 -13.87 0.56 23.17
C THR A 244 -13.40 -0.01 21.83
N PRO A 245 -14.14 -0.95 21.19
CA PRO A 245 -13.79 -1.48 19.88
C PRO A 245 -13.54 -0.38 18.84
N ALA A 246 -14.36 0.68 18.84
CA ALA A 246 -14.19 1.81 17.92
C ALA A 246 -12.87 2.57 18.15
N LYS A 247 -12.49 2.79 19.43
CA LYS A 247 -11.24 3.46 19.78
C LYS A 247 -10.02 2.59 19.47
N VAL A 248 -10.12 1.26 19.67
CA VAL A 248 -9.09 0.32 19.25
C VAL A 248 -8.86 0.39 17.74
N ARG A 249 -9.93 0.40 16.94
CA ARG A 249 -9.85 0.53 15.47
C ARG A 249 -9.17 1.83 15.05
N ASP A 250 -9.51 2.96 15.66
CA ASP A 250 -8.94 4.26 15.31
C ASP A 250 -7.44 4.33 15.62
N LEU A 251 -7.04 3.88 16.82
CA LEU A 251 -5.62 3.87 17.23
C LEU A 251 -4.80 2.85 16.44
N ALA A 252 -5.32 1.65 16.26
CA ALA A 252 -4.66 0.60 15.50
C ALA A 252 -4.58 0.93 14.01
N GLY A 253 -5.56 1.65 13.46
CA GLY A 253 -5.56 2.09 12.07
C GLY A 253 -4.36 2.96 11.71
N ARG A 254 -3.87 3.79 12.63
CA ARG A 254 -2.64 4.58 12.44
C ARG A 254 -1.41 3.68 12.40
N VAL A 255 -1.32 2.72 13.32
CA VAL A 255 -0.19 1.78 13.38
C VAL A 255 -0.12 0.93 12.12
N ILE A 256 -1.26 0.43 11.62
CA ILE A 256 -1.29 -0.38 10.39
C ILE A 256 -0.94 0.43 9.16
N GLN A 257 -1.31 1.71 9.12
CA GLN A 257 -0.93 2.62 8.04
C GLN A 257 0.58 2.88 8.03
N ASP A 258 1.18 3.14 9.20
CA ASP A 258 2.63 3.33 9.33
C ASP A 258 3.39 2.04 8.94
N TRP A 259 2.88 0.89 9.34
CA TRP A 259 3.43 -0.41 8.97
C TRP A 259 3.36 -0.63 7.44
N GLY A 260 2.22 -0.31 6.79
CA GLY A 260 2.08 -0.36 5.34
C GLY A 260 3.09 0.53 4.62
N ASN A 261 3.28 1.77 5.09
CA ASN A 261 4.27 2.68 4.52
C ASN A 261 5.71 2.15 4.64
N LEU A 262 6.04 1.45 5.75
CA LEU A 262 7.34 0.81 5.91
C LEU A 262 7.52 -0.38 4.96
N GLN A 263 6.47 -1.16 4.70
CA GLN A 263 6.49 -2.23 3.71
C GLN A 263 6.73 -1.68 2.30
N ASP A 264 6.05 -0.59 1.93
CA ASP A 264 6.27 0.09 0.65
C ASP A 264 7.72 0.52 0.47
N GLN A 265 8.31 1.13 1.50
CA GLN A 265 9.71 1.54 1.48
C GLN A 265 10.66 0.35 1.35
N HIS A 266 10.33 -0.78 1.98
CA HIS A 266 11.12 -2.00 1.90
C HIS A 266 11.07 -2.59 0.47
N ILE A 267 9.87 -2.71 -0.12
CA ILE A 267 9.68 -3.19 -1.49
C ILE A 267 10.44 -2.29 -2.48
N ALA A 268 10.30 -0.96 -2.35
CA ALA A 268 11.00 -0.01 -3.20
C ALA A 268 12.53 -0.12 -3.05
N ALA A 269 13.03 -0.30 -1.82
CA ALA A 269 14.46 -0.45 -1.55
C ALA A 269 15.01 -1.78 -2.08
N GLU A 270 14.27 -2.87 -1.96
CA GLU A 270 14.65 -4.16 -2.55
C GLU A 270 14.72 -4.07 -4.07
N PHE A 271 13.70 -3.48 -4.70
CA PHE A 271 13.71 -3.27 -6.15
C PHE A 271 14.93 -2.46 -6.62
N LEU A 272 15.31 -1.43 -5.87
CA LEU A 272 16.48 -0.59 -6.22
C LEU A 272 17.82 -1.29 -6.00
N ARG A 273 17.88 -2.36 -5.20
CA ARG A 273 19.08 -3.18 -4.98
C ARG A 273 19.28 -4.27 -6.02
N GLU A 274 18.27 -4.51 -6.87
CA GLU A 274 18.39 -5.53 -7.91
C GLU A 274 19.56 -5.18 -8.88
N PRO A 275 20.31 -6.19 -9.32
CA PRO A 275 21.41 -5.96 -10.25
C PRO A 275 20.88 -5.38 -11.57
N PRO A 276 21.66 -4.53 -12.25
CA PRO A 276 21.29 -3.95 -13.54
C PRO A 276 21.49 -4.97 -14.67
N ASP A 277 20.78 -6.10 -14.57
CA ASP A 277 20.86 -7.21 -15.53
C ASP A 277 19.85 -7.08 -16.68
N GLY A 278 19.21 -5.92 -16.82
CA GLY A 278 18.16 -5.65 -17.80
C GLY A 278 16.80 -6.24 -17.45
N ARG A 279 16.61 -6.74 -16.21
CA ARG A 279 15.30 -7.24 -15.72
C ARG A 279 14.51 -6.19 -14.97
N THR A 280 15.06 -5.01 -14.73
CA THR A 280 14.35 -3.92 -14.08
C THR A 280 14.24 -2.73 -15.02
N VAL A 281 13.04 -2.14 -15.07
CA VAL A 281 12.76 -0.93 -15.84
C VAL A 281 12.01 0.08 -14.97
N THR A 282 12.27 1.36 -15.19
CA THR A 282 11.61 2.47 -14.48
C THR A 282 11.09 3.51 -15.44
N GLY A 283 9.97 4.13 -15.08
CA GLY A 283 9.31 5.14 -15.89
C GLY A 283 8.27 4.55 -16.86
N LEU A 284 7.25 5.36 -17.16
CA LEU A 284 6.06 4.94 -17.89
C LEU A 284 6.39 4.34 -19.27
N SER A 285 7.21 5.02 -20.06
CA SER A 285 7.54 4.58 -21.43
C SER A 285 8.20 3.20 -21.47
N ALA A 286 9.14 2.94 -20.54
CA ALA A 286 9.82 1.64 -20.46
C ALA A 286 8.86 0.52 -20.00
N CYS A 287 7.98 0.82 -19.01
CA CYS A 287 6.98 -0.12 -18.56
C CYS A 287 5.93 -0.44 -19.64
N LEU A 288 5.49 0.56 -20.42
CA LEU A 288 4.59 0.35 -21.57
C LEU A 288 5.23 -0.54 -22.63
N GLY A 289 6.52 -0.30 -22.96
CA GLY A 289 7.27 -1.16 -23.88
C GLY A 289 7.38 -2.60 -23.38
N ALA A 290 7.65 -2.80 -22.10
CA ALA A 290 7.73 -4.13 -21.48
C ALA A 290 6.37 -4.84 -21.46
N ALA A 291 5.28 -4.12 -21.24
CA ALA A 291 3.92 -4.67 -21.29
C ALA A 291 3.55 -5.13 -22.70
N GLY A 292 3.90 -4.36 -23.73
CA GLY A 292 3.69 -4.76 -25.12
C GLY A 292 4.42 -6.04 -25.52
N GLN A 293 5.40 -6.48 -24.73
CA GLN A 293 6.15 -7.74 -24.90
C GLN A 293 5.72 -8.82 -23.89
N HIS A 294 4.67 -8.60 -23.11
CA HIS A 294 4.20 -9.51 -22.03
C HIS A 294 5.31 -9.89 -21.04
N ALA A 295 6.27 -8.97 -20.85
CA ALA A 295 7.50 -9.24 -20.11
C ALA A 295 7.40 -8.95 -18.61
N ILE A 296 6.35 -8.27 -18.14
CA ILE A 296 6.25 -7.82 -16.75
C ILE A 296 5.93 -9.01 -15.84
N GLN A 297 6.79 -9.22 -14.83
CA GLN A 297 6.57 -10.15 -13.74
C GLN A 297 5.94 -9.47 -12.53
N LEU A 298 6.49 -8.29 -12.15
CA LEU A 298 6.01 -7.46 -11.05
C LEU A 298 5.97 -6.01 -11.54
N LEU A 299 4.83 -5.36 -11.36
CA LEU A 299 4.63 -3.96 -11.65
C LEU A 299 4.43 -3.18 -10.37
N LEU A 300 5.24 -2.15 -10.16
CA LEU A 300 5.15 -1.20 -9.04
C LEU A 300 4.49 0.08 -9.53
N VAL A 301 3.32 0.41 -9.00
CA VAL A 301 2.52 1.57 -9.43
C VAL A 301 2.18 2.49 -8.27
N SER A 302 1.97 3.79 -8.57
CA SER A 302 1.45 4.73 -7.60
C SER A 302 -0.06 4.53 -7.40
N ALA A 303 -0.51 4.70 -6.15
CA ALA A 303 -1.92 4.72 -5.78
C ALA A 303 -2.68 5.95 -6.31
N GLY A 304 -1.97 7.06 -6.53
CA GLY A 304 -2.53 8.35 -6.90
C GLY A 304 -2.57 8.62 -8.40
N GLY A 305 -3.25 9.70 -8.79
CA GLY A 305 -3.24 10.26 -10.13
C GLY A 305 -3.89 9.38 -11.22
N LEU A 306 -4.46 10.03 -12.22
CA LEU A 306 -4.85 9.41 -13.49
C LEU A 306 -3.81 9.84 -14.52
N VAL A 307 -3.32 8.91 -15.31
CA VAL A 307 -2.39 9.17 -16.42
C VAL A 307 -3.10 8.83 -17.71
N PRO A 308 -3.64 9.85 -18.40
CA PRO A 308 -4.38 9.61 -19.62
C PRO A 308 -3.48 9.14 -20.76
N GLY A 309 -4.08 8.42 -21.70
CA GLY A 309 -3.39 7.95 -22.90
C GLY A 309 -4.29 7.17 -23.84
N TYR A 310 -3.74 6.20 -24.54
CA TYR A 310 -4.42 5.48 -25.60
C TYR A 310 -4.16 3.97 -25.50
N ALA A 311 -5.17 3.18 -25.81
CA ALA A 311 -5.09 1.73 -25.95
C ALA A 311 -5.55 1.30 -27.34
N CYS A 312 -4.79 0.48 -28.01
CA CYS A 312 -5.15 -0.07 -29.30
C CYS A 312 -6.25 -1.13 -29.13
N GLN A 313 -7.37 -0.96 -29.83
CA GLN A 313 -8.49 -1.92 -29.77
C GLN A 313 -8.15 -3.28 -30.37
N ARG A 314 -7.21 -3.35 -31.30
CA ARG A 314 -6.87 -4.56 -31.99
C ARG A 314 -5.86 -5.44 -31.25
N CYS A 315 -4.81 -4.85 -30.69
CA CYS A 315 -3.72 -5.61 -30.05
C CYS A 315 -3.53 -5.28 -28.56
N GLY A 316 -4.29 -4.32 -28.00
CA GLY A 316 -4.15 -3.91 -26.61
C GLY A 316 -2.92 -3.08 -26.30
N ALA A 317 -2.08 -2.72 -27.31
CA ALA A 317 -0.89 -1.92 -27.07
C ALA A 317 -1.25 -0.56 -26.47
N LEU A 318 -0.51 -0.17 -25.43
CA LEU A 318 -0.72 1.05 -24.69
C LEU A 318 0.27 2.13 -25.12
N SER A 319 -0.18 3.38 -25.24
CA SER A 319 0.66 4.51 -25.65
C SER A 319 0.27 5.79 -24.92
N SER A 320 1.24 6.63 -24.62
CA SER A 320 1.01 7.98 -24.09
C SER A 320 0.62 8.99 -25.20
N THR A 321 0.85 8.64 -26.47
CA THR A 321 0.54 9.46 -27.64
C THR A 321 -0.42 8.74 -28.55
N GLY A 322 -1.29 9.47 -29.25
CA GLY A 322 -2.27 8.88 -30.17
C GLY A 322 -1.71 8.35 -31.50
N ASP A 323 -0.38 8.26 -31.66
CA ASP A 323 0.31 8.03 -32.92
C ASP A 323 0.22 6.57 -33.45
N GLY A 324 -0.79 5.86 -33.03
CA GLY A 324 -1.06 4.53 -33.56
C GLY A 324 -0.34 3.40 -32.84
N CYS A 325 -0.78 2.21 -33.15
CA CYS A 325 -0.22 0.98 -32.62
C CYS A 325 1.10 0.63 -33.33
N PRO A 326 2.14 0.14 -32.62
CA PRO A 326 3.39 -0.30 -33.24
C PRO A 326 3.19 -1.38 -34.33
N HIS A 327 2.06 -2.06 -34.33
CA HIS A 327 1.68 -3.07 -35.30
C HIS A 327 0.82 -2.56 -36.45
N GLY A 328 0.74 -1.22 -36.64
CA GLY A 328 0.05 -0.60 -37.78
C GLY A 328 -1.47 -0.57 -37.70
N ALA A 329 -2.07 -0.77 -36.55
CA ALA A 329 -3.51 -0.63 -36.38
C ALA A 329 -3.91 0.86 -36.22
N PRO A 330 -4.86 1.39 -37.02
CA PRO A 330 -5.18 2.82 -37.05
C PRO A 330 -6.05 3.29 -35.87
N GLU A 331 -6.60 2.41 -35.08
CA GLU A 331 -7.64 2.75 -34.11
C GLU A 331 -7.13 2.65 -32.65
N SER A 332 -6.73 3.78 -32.12
CA SER A 332 -6.41 3.92 -30.69
C SER A 332 -7.59 4.57 -29.97
N LEU A 333 -8.10 3.92 -28.93
CA LEU A 333 -9.11 4.46 -28.03
C LEU A 333 -8.42 5.24 -26.90
N ALA A 334 -8.89 6.46 -26.66
CA ALA A 334 -8.45 7.22 -25.50
C ALA A 334 -8.89 6.53 -24.20
N VAL A 335 -7.95 6.36 -23.27
CA VAL A 335 -8.18 5.78 -21.95
C VAL A 335 -7.89 6.81 -20.86
N PRO A 336 -8.69 6.87 -19.79
CA PRO A 336 -8.51 7.87 -18.72
C PRO A 336 -7.27 7.62 -17.88
N ASP A 337 -6.80 6.37 -17.81
CA ASP A 337 -5.67 5.98 -16.97
C ASP A 337 -4.84 4.83 -17.59
N LEU A 338 -3.67 5.17 -18.13
CA LEU A 338 -2.71 4.20 -18.68
C LEU A 338 -2.15 3.26 -17.61
N ILE A 339 -1.99 3.76 -16.37
CA ILE A 339 -1.44 2.93 -15.29
C ILE A 339 -2.45 1.84 -14.90
N GLU A 340 -3.75 2.16 -14.94
CA GLU A 340 -4.80 1.16 -14.76
C GLU A 340 -4.75 0.09 -15.86
N GLU A 341 -4.72 0.52 -17.14
CA GLU A 341 -4.65 -0.43 -18.27
C GLU A 341 -3.39 -1.29 -18.22
N LEU A 342 -2.25 -0.71 -17.81
CA LEU A 342 -0.99 -1.42 -17.63
C LEU A 342 -1.08 -2.44 -16.48
N ALA A 343 -1.70 -2.07 -15.36
CA ALA A 343 -1.94 -2.99 -14.25
C ALA A 343 -2.83 -4.16 -14.67
N VAL A 344 -3.93 -3.87 -15.38
CA VAL A 344 -4.84 -4.89 -15.91
C VAL A 344 -4.13 -5.83 -16.89
N ALA A 345 -3.33 -5.30 -17.81
CA ALA A 345 -2.54 -6.11 -18.76
C ALA A 345 -1.55 -7.01 -18.01
N THR A 346 -0.81 -6.46 -17.02
CA THR A 346 0.13 -7.23 -16.20
C THR A 346 -0.56 -8.38 -15.46
N LEU A 347 -1.72 -8.13 -14.87
CA LEU A 347 -2.51 -9.15 -14.18
C LEU A 347 -3.04 -10.22 -15.15
N GLY A 348 -3.49 -9.80 -16.33
CA GLY A 348 -3.94 -10.70 -17.40
C GLY A 348 -2.84 -11.63 -17.91
N ASP A 349 -1.59 -11.15 -17.92
CA ASP A 349 -0.40 -11.93 -18.27
C ASP A 349 0.11 -12.82 -17.12
N GLY A 350 -0.60 -12.87 -15.98
CA GLY A 350 -0.19 -13.62 -14.79
C GLY A 350 0.97 -12.98 -14.03
N GLY A 351 1.22 -11.69 -14.21
CA GLY A 351 2.13 -10.89 -13.41
C GLY A 351 1.49 -10.44 -12.10
N GLN A 352 2.28 -9.79 -11.26
CA GLN A 352 1.86 -9.19 -10.00
C GLN A 352 1.86 -7.68 -10.10
N VAL A 353 0.96 -7.03 -9.37
CA VAL A 353 0.88 -5.57 -9.27
C VAL A 353 0.91 -5.18 -7.79
N GLU A 354 1.90 -4.37 -7.42
CA GLU A 354 2.06 -3.78 -6.11
C GLU A 354 1.83 -2.27 -6.20
N THR A 355 1.01 -1.77 -5.29
CA THR A 355 0.67 -0.35 -5.26
C THR A 355 1.45 0.31 -4.12
N LEU A 356 2.37 1.21 -4.45
CA LEU A 356 3.22 1.91 -3.49
C LEU A 356 2.82 3.39 -3.38
N CYS A 357 3.10 3.99 -2.23
CA CYS A 357 2.93 5.44 -2.08
C CYS A 357 3.87 6.23 -3.01
N ASP A 358 5.12 5.78 -3.14
CA ASP A 358 6.14 6.41 -4.00
C ASP A 358 6.99 5.33 -4.70
N PRO A 359 6.52 4.77 -5.82
CA PRO A 359 7.28 3.78 -6.56
C PRO A 359 8.50 4.39 -7.26
N PRO A 360 9.61 3.63 -7.42
CA PRO A 360 10.81 4.09 -8.11
C PRO A 360 10.50 4.66 -9.51
N GLY A 361 10.90 5.92 -9.73
CA GLY A 361 10.65 6.59 -11.01
C GLY A 361 9.18 6.89 -11.32
N GLY A 362 8.30 6.87 -10.31
CA GLY A 362 6.86 7.06 -10.42
C GLY A 362 6.10 5.80 -10.87
N ILE A 363 6.76 4.89 -11.56
CA ILE A 363 6.33 3.55 -11.97
C ILE A 363 7.56 2.72 -12.31
N ALA A 364 7.55 1.43 -11.93
CA ALA A 364 8.66 0.53 -12.19
C ALA A 364 8.17 -0.90 -12.44
N ALA A 365 8.96 -1.71 -13.11
CA ALA A 365 8.63 -3.10 -13.33
C ALA A 365 9.86 -4.00 -13.28
N ARG A 366 9.66 -5.20 -12.68
CA ARG A 366 10.56 -6.35 -12.80
C ARG A 366 10.07 -7.22 -13.94
N LEU A 367 11.01 -7.64 -14.80
CA LEU A 367 10.71 -8.39 -16.01
C LEU A 367 10.99 -9.89 -15.80
N ARG A 368 10.27 -10.73 -16.52
CA ARG A 368 10.46 -12.20 -16.56
C ARG A 368 11.79 -12.59 -17.16
N TYR A 369 12.30 -11.77 -18.10
CA TYR A 369 13.56 -11.97 -18.80
C TYR A 369 14.24 -10.61 -19.04
N ALA A 370 15.56 -10.64 -19.14
CA ALA A 370 16.34 -9.45 -19.42
C ALA A 370 15.99 -8.88 -20.79
N GLN A 371 15.72 -7.58 -20.84
CA GLN A 371 15.61 -6.88 -22.13
C GLN A 371 16.99 -6.46 -22.60
N PRO A 372 17.28 -6.54 -23.90
CA PRO A 372 18.52 -6.01 -24.42
C PRO A 372 18.57 -4.50 -24.09
N LEU A 373 19.67 -4.07 -23.51
CA LEU A 373 19.91 -2.64 -23.27
C LEU A 373 19.74 -1.88 -24.58
N PRO A 374 19.09 -0.70 -24.59
CA PRO A 374 18.94 0.09 -25.79
C PRO A 374 20.32 0.34 -26.44
N LEU A 375 20.40 0.23 -27.77
CA LEU A 375 21.67 0.34 -28.54
C LEU A 375 22.46 1.62 -28.25
N TRP A 376 21.79 2.70 -27.80
CA TRP A 376 22.47 3.93 -27.40
C TRP A 376 23.24 3.77 -26.09
N VAL A 377 22.80 2.90 -25.20
CA VAL A 377 23.53 2.58 -23.95
C VAL A 377 24.78 1.77 -24.28
N THR A 378 24.64 0.72 -25.11
CA THR A 378 25.77 -0.12 -25.50
C THR A 378 26.83 0.65 -26.29
N ARG A 379 26.41 1.53 -27.22
CA ARG A 379 27.33 2.39 -27.98
C ARG A 379 28.00 3.48 -27.15
N SER A 380 27.32 4.08 -26.17
CA SER A 380 27.88 5.15 -25.34
C SER A 380 28.91 4.65 -24.32
N PHE A 381 28.89 3.36 -23.98
CA PHE A 381 29.73 2.79 -22.92
C PHE A 381 30.73 1.73 -23.43
N GLY A 382 30.77 1.43 -24.72
CA GLY A 382 31.71 0.44 -25.28
C GLY A 382 31.55 -0.96 -24.69
N LEU A 383 30.33 -1.32 -24.30
CA LEU A 383 29.99 -2.56 -23.56
C LEU A 383 29.82 -3.78 -24.48
N ASP A 384 30.31 -3.72 -25.70
CA ASP A 384 30.35 -4.87 -26.60
C ASP A 384 31.31 -5.92 -26.02
N GLY A 385 30.82 -6.68 -25.06
CA GLY A 385 31.49 -7.84 -24.48
C GLY A 385 32.23 -7.67 -23.16
N ALA A 386 32.13 -6.53 -22.47
CA ALA A 386 32.78 -6.32 -21.18
C ALA A 386 31.80 -6.51 -20.00
N ALA A 387 32.24 -7.29 -18.99
CA ALA A 387 31.51 -7.42 -17.72
C ALA A 387 31.48 -6.05 -16.99
N TRP A 388 30.33 -5.69 -16.46
CA TRP A 388 30.16 -4.48 -15.64
C TRP A 388 31.07 -4.53 -14.40
N PRO A 389 31.76 -3.43 -14.06
CA PRO A 389 32.46 -3.37 -12.79
C PRO A 389 31.45 -3.45 -11.63
N ALA A 390 31.71 -4.32 -10.67
CA ALA A 390 30.83 -4.64 -9.55
C ALA A 390 30.59 -3.48 -8.55
N ALA A 391 31.32 -2.37 -8.65
CA ALA A 391 31.12 -1.17 -7.84
C ALA A 391 31.68 0.09 -8.53
N CYS A 392 31.00 1.22 -8.40
CA CYS A 392 31.53 2.50 -8.86
C CYS A 392 32.43 3.13 -7.80
N THR A 393 33.68 3.35 -8.14
CA THR A 393 34.69 3.95 -7.26
C THR A 393 34.47 5.45 -6.99
N CYS A 394 33.60 6.12 -7.74
CA CYS A 394 33.37 7.57 -7.63
C CYS A 394 32.29 8.02 -6.66
N CYS A 395 31.36 7.17 -6.26
CA CYS A 395 30.22 7.56 -5.44
C CYS A 395 29.96 6.69 -4.20
N ALA A 396 30.69 5.62 -4.00
CA ALA A 396 30.50 4.66 -2.88
C ALA A 396 29.02 4.25 -2.63
N ALA A 397 28.14 4.46 -3.63
CA ALA A 397 26.73 4.16 -3.56
C ALA A 397 26.41 3.01 -4.51
N ASP A 398 25.80 1.96 -3.98
CA ASP A 398 25.36 0.77 -4.73
C ASP A 398 24.14 1.04 -5.65
N VAL A 399 24.10 2.21 -6.32
CA VAL A 399 22.98 2.59 -7.18
C VAL A 399 23.46 2.85 -8.61
N PRO A 400 23.50 1.81 -9.46
CA PRO A 400 24.13 1.86 -10.79
C PRO A 400 23.57 2.92 -11.74
N HIS A 401 22.28 3.27 -11.66
CA HIS A 401 21.67 4.26 -12.54
C HIS A 401 22.14 5.71 -12.32
N ARG A 402 22.60 6.06 -11.10
CA ARG A 402 23.20 7.38 -10.83
C ARG A 402 24.61 7.49 -11.39
N CYS A 403 25.37 6.40 -11.37
CA CYS A 403 26.72 6.37 -11.93
C CYS A 403 26.74 6.47 -13.45
N VAL A 404 25.78 5.84 -14.13
CA VAL A 404 25.63 5.93 -15.58
C VAL A 404 25.37 7.38 -16.03
N ARG A 405 24.56 8.15 -15.28
CA ARG A 405 24.32 9.57 -15.59
C ARG A 405 25.55 10.46 -15.36
N VAL A 406 26.34 10.17 -14.35
CA VAL A 406 27.55 10.94 -14.02
C VAL A 406 28.66 10.65 -15.05
N ALA A 407 28.82 9.39 -15.46
CA ALA A 407 29.80 9.03 -16.49
C ALA A 407 29.43 9.62 -17.88
N ALA A 408 28.13 9.63 -18.24
CA ALA A 408 27.66 10.25 -19.48
C ALA A 408 27.81 11.77 -19.50
N ALA A 409 27.70 12.43 -18.32
CA ALA A 409 27.84 13.89 -18.23
C ALA A 409 29.28 14.40 -18.31
N GLY A 410 30.27 13.54 -18.10
CA GLY A 410 31.69 13.93 -18.07
C GLY A 410 32.32 14.20 -19.42
N ASN A 411 31.80 13.69 -20.54
CA ASN A 411 32.50 13.70 -21.82
C ASN A 411 31.64 13.93 -23.07
N VAL A 412 30.44 14.51 -22.96
CA VAL A 412 29.62 14.78 -24.13
C VAL A 412 29.72 16.26 -24.52
N PRO A 413 30.29 16.63 -25.68
CA PRO A 413 30.26 17.99 -26.19
C PRO A 413 28.81 18.40 -26.51
N GLY A 414 28.35 19.48 -25.88
CA GLY A 414 27.00 20.03 -26.16
C GLY A 414 25.99 19.98 -25.02
N LEU A 415 26.32 19.45 -23.85
CA LEU A 415 25.42 19.49 -22.68
C LEU A 415 25.28 20.91 -22.11
N PRO A 416 24.04 21.35 -21.76
CA PRO A 416 23.82 22.67 -21.17
C PRO A 416 24.53 22.79 -19.82
N ALA A 417 25.03 23.99 -19.47
CA ALA A 417 25.87 24.28 -18.30
C ALA A 417 25.32 23.81 -16.93
N ARG A 418 24.00 23.64 -16.82
CA ARG A 418 23.33 23.14 -15.62
C ARG A 418 23.62 21.66 -15.26
N TRP A 419 24.23 20.89 -16.17
CA TRP A 419 24.54 19.47 -16.01
C TRP A 419 26.03 19.18 -15.81
N ARG A 420 26.89 20.21 -15.74
CA ARG A 420 28.32 20.02 -15.44
C ARG A 420 28.49 19.75 -13.94
N PRO A 421 29.27 18.75 -13.54
CA PRO A 421 29.58 18.53 -12.12
C PRO A 421 30.31 19.76 -11.59
N ARG A 422 29.75 20.38 -10.53
CA ARG A 422 30.47 21.42 -9.79
C ARG A 422 31.67 20.76 -9.11
N SER A 423 32.88 21.10 -9.50
CA SER A 423 34.07 20.83 -8.77
C SER A 423 33.93 21.47 -7.38
N ARG A 424 33.86 20.69 -6.33
CA ARG A 424 33.91 21.20 -4.96
C ARG A 424 35.36 21.63 -4.67
N PRO A 425 35.60 22.85 -4.18
CA PRO A 425 36.89 23.18 -3.55
C PRO A 425 37.01 22.35 -2.28
N GLY A 426 38.24 21.86 -1.99
CA GLY A 426 38.54 20.99 -0.89
C GLY A 426 37.98 21.48 0.44
N SER A 427 37.23 20.63 1.12
CA SER A 427 36.90 20.76 2.53
C SER A 427 37.69 19.66 3.28
N GLU A 428 38.69 20.07 4.01
CA GLU A 428 39.34 19.30 5.06
C GLU A 428 38.27 18.77 6.03
N PHE A 429 38.15 17.45 6.11
CA PHE A 429 37.40 16.82 7.19
C PHE A 429 38.31 16.78 8.43
N ALA A 430 38.11 17.77 9.32
CA ALA A 430 38.59 17.69 10.69
C ALA A 430 37.76 16.62 11.43
N GLY A 431 38.47 15.70 12.09
CA GLY A 431 37.93 14.56 12.80
C GLY A 431 36.96 14.95 13.93
N VAL A 432 35.87 14.23 14.01
CA VAL A 432 34.96 14.21 15.17
C VAL A 432 35.38 13.03 16.05
N PRO A 433 35.76 13.23 17.33
CA PRO A 433 36.15 12.14 18.21
C PRO A 433 34.88 11.36 18.67
N ALA A 434 34.99 10.04 18.66
CA ALA A 434 34.04 9.12 19.23
C ALA A 434 33.84 9.42 20.74
N ALA A 435 32.65 9.83 21.14
CA ALA A 435 32.26 9.99 22.53
C ALA A 435 31.97 8.63 23.15
N ALA A 436 32.84 8.20 24.07
CA ALA A 436 32.66 7.02 24.89
C ALA A 436 31.48 7.17 25.84
N VAL A 437 30.52 6.26 25.76
CA VAL A 437 29.46 6.08 26.74
C VAL A 437 30.07 5.46 28.00
N ARG A 438 30.28 6.27 29.04
CA ARG A 438 30.64 5.80 30.38
C ARG A 438 29.37 5.41 31.15
N HIS A 439 29.23 4.14 31.49
CA HIS A 439 28.40 3.67 32.57
C HIS A 439 28.81 4.36 33.88
N ARG A 440 27.86 5.04 34.55
CA ARG A 440 27.97 5.31 35.99
C ARG A 440 26.98 4.36 36.71
N ARG A 441 27.56 3.51 37.54
CA ARG A 441 26.89 2.88 38.70
C ARG A 441 26.81 3.92 39.83
N ALA A 442 25.69 4.09 40.41
CA ALA A 442 25.43 4.27 41.83
C ALA A 442 23.92 4.06 42.08
#